data_375f134757a4ed8ddfa0e914a5491d59
#
_entry.id   375f134757a4ed8ddfa0e914a5491d59
#
_cell.length_a   1.000
_cell.length_b   1.000
_cell.length_c   1.000
_cell.angle_alpha   90.00
_cell.angle_beta   90.00
_cell.angle_gamma   90.00
#
_symmetry.space_group_name_H-M   'P 1'
#
loop_
_entity.id
_entity.type
_entity.pdbx_description
1 polymer ?
#
loop_
_entity_poly.entity_id
_entity_poly.type
_entity_poly.pdbx_seq_one_letter_code
_entity_poly.pdbx_strand_id
1 'polypeptide(L)'
;MMKMRKRYFLVLLLFVFGSGAVLEAQMDPYFTALNYPMPRDTMMVMLLSDYQSARSTNDFFTGMSMVEYGLTSRWTAGFMEEGQKIYGMPTTYGGTRINSYVRVFPHDHLLNFTVYGEYEDLNGASLYKMEVSGFGGEDLSEPLALARNTRARTFEQRAILYHDWGRVNLTFDFINETGLDTSGNDFGYTWGVFRQPEYSGMESDKGMGGMAMGKPNEQTPPMLSLQRLGYGIEMMGALGDTNQFGFYWQRQQQYVGPVFSYTLSKNWTAHVEPTSGLTAVSDPLVLRMGIGYSIDHLLHRR
;
A
#
# COMPACT_ATOMS: atom_id res chain seq x y z
N MET A 1 7.07 1.54 -34.20
CA MET A 1 7.00 0.51 -33.14
C MET A 1 6.05 0.83 -31.99
N MET A 2 5.29 1.94 -32.02
CA MET A 2 4.47 2.45 -30.92
C MET A 2 2.99 2.02 -30.93
N LYS A 3 2.52 1.30 -31.96
CA LYS A 3 1.10 0.90 -32.09
C LYS A 3 0.70 -0.41 -31.35
N MET A 4 1.65 -1.23 -30.96
CA MET A 4 1.34 -2.50 -30.29
C MET A 4 1.03 -2.38 -28.79
N ARG A 5 1.64 -1.42 -28.08
CA ARG A 5 1.49 -1.28 -26.62
C ARG A 5 0.08 -0.85 -26.17
N LYS A 6 -0.67 -0.07 -26.99
CA LYS A 6 -2.03 0.36 -26.65
C LYS A 6 -3.07 -0.77 -26.66
N ARG A 7 -2.85 -1.86 -27.41
CA ARG A 7 -3.81 -2.96 -27.50
C ARG A 7 -3.81 -3.87 -26.25
N TYR A 8 -2.67 -4.05 -25.61
CA TYR A 8 -2.57 -4.90 -24.42
C TYR A 8 -3.18 -4.25 -23.17
N PHE A 9 -3.05 -2.94 -23.04
CA PHE A 9 -3.69 -2.19 -21.97
C PHE A 9 -5.22 -2.25 -22.03
N LEU A 10 -5.78 -2.17 -23.23
CA LEU A 10 -7.23 -2.28 -23.44
C LEU A 10 -7.76 -3.71 -23.21
N VAL A 11 -6.97 -4.73 -23.49
CA VAL A 11 -7.32 -6.15 -23.27
C VAL A 11 -7.32 -6.46 -21.78
N LEU A 12 -6.37 -5.94 -21.02
CA LEU A 12 -6.35 -6.07 -19.54
C LEU A 12 -7.59 -5.42 -18.91
N LEU A 13 -7.99 -4.23 -19.40
CA LEU A 13 -9.19 -3.54 -18.93
C LEU A 13 -10.49 -4.30 -19.25
N LEU A 14 -10.57 -4.97 -20.40
CA LEU A 14 -11.76 -5.71 -20.82
C LEU A 14 -11.93 -7.06 -20.10
N PHE A 15 -10.84 -7.67 -19.60
CA PHE A 15 -10.92 -8.90 -18.81
C PHE A 15 -11.53 -8.68 -17.42
N VAL A 16 -11.41 -7.46 -16.87
CA VAL A 16 -11.94 -7.09 -15.55
C VAL A 16 -13.46 -6.95 -15.55
N PHE A 17 -14.10 -6.69 -16.70
CA PHE A 17 -15.54 -6.39 -16.77
C PHE A 17 -16.45 -7.56 -17.17
N GLY A 18 -15.90 -8.75 -17.41
CA GLY A 18 -16.64 -9.84 -18.10
C GLY A 18 -17.27 -10.93 -17.25
N SER A 19 -17.07 -10.99 -15.94
CA SER A 19 -17.58 -12.11 -15.13
C SER A 19 -18.56 -11.62 -14.05
N GLY A 20 -19.84 -11.83 -14.26
CA GLY A 20 -20.90 -11.57 -13.28
C GLY A 20 -20.92 -12.60 -12.14
N ALA A 21 -19.80 -12.79 -11.44
CA ALA A 21 -19.74 -13.54 -10.19
C ALA A 21 -19.92 -12.57 -9.02
N VAL A 22 -20.71 -12.94 -8.03
CA VAL A 22 -20.91 -12.16 -6.79
C VAL A 22 -19.67 -12.36 -5.94
N LEU A 23 -18.89 -11.29 -5.76
CA LEU A 23 -17.54 -11.32 -5.17
C LEU A 23 -17.36 -10.14 -4.21
N GLU A 24 -16.60 -10.31 -3.16
CA GLU A 24 -16.51 -9.39 -2.02
C GLU A 24 -15.12 -8.77 -1.89
N ALA A 25 -15.04 -7.44 -1.77
CA ALA A 25 -13.80 -6.68 -1.80
C ALA A 25 -13.47 -6.02 -0.47
N GLN A 26 -12.30 -6.31 0.08
CA GLN A 26 -11.70 -5.46 1.11
C GLN A 26 -10.23 -5.23 0.77
N MET A 27 -9.86 -3.98 0.60
CA MET A 27 -8.50 -3.49 0.47
C MET A 27 -7.95 -3.16 1.86
N ASP A 28 -6.65 -3.32 2.08
CA ASP A 28 -6.01 -2.81 3.29
C ASP A 28 -6.40 -1.33 3.48
N PRO A 29 -6.84 -0.90 4.65
CA PRO A 29 -7.32 0.45 4.86
C PRO A 29 -6.23 1.51 4.74
N TYR A 30 -4.98 1.14 4.92
CA TYR A 30 -3.83 2.03 4.93
C TYR A 30 -3.13 2.04 3.58
N PHE A 31 -2.23 3.01 3.39
CA PHE A 31 -1.39 3.10 2.21
C PHE A 31 0.05 2.63 2.46
N THR A 32 0.59 2.88 3.64
CA THR A 32 1.96 2.51 3.99
C THR A 32 2.00 1.45 5.06
N ALA A 33 1.21 1.61 6.12
CA ALA A 33 1.05 0.58 7.12
C ALA A 33 0.36 -0.64 6.50
N LEU A 34 0.86 -1.82 6.81
CA LEU A 34 0.26 -3.07 6.39
C LEU A 34 -0.47 -3.71 7.56
N ASN A 35 -1.36 -4.63 7.27
CA ASN A 35 -2.22 -5.20 8.27
C ASN A 35 -2.17 -6.73 8.25
N TYR A 36 -3.01 -7.36 7.48
CA TYR A 36 -3.11 -8.81 7.47
C TYR A 36 -3.14 -9.39 6.05
N PRO A 37 -2.73 -10.66 5.89
CA PRO A 37 -2.82 -11.34 4.61
C PRO A 37 -4.25 -11.40 4.09
N MET A 38 -4.38 -11.42 2.78
CA MET A 38 -5.66 -11.60 2.10
C MET A 38 -6.27 -12.96 2.42
N PRO A 39 -7.60 -13.08 2.40
CA PRO A 39 -8.28 -14.36 2.48
C PRO A 39 -7.78 -15.34 1.41
N ARG A 40 -7.79 -16.63 1.75
CA ARG A 40 -7.42 -17.68 0.80
C ARG A 40 -8.27 -17.60 -0.47
N ASP A 41 -7.63 -17.78 -1.62
CA ASP A 41 -8.27 -17.82 -2.94
C ASP A 41 -8.98 -16.52 -3.33
N THR A 42 -8.57 -15.41 -2.72
CA THR A 42 -8.98 -14.07 -3.07
C THR A 42 -7.85 -13.39 -3.85
N MET A 43 -8.19 -12.77 -4.96
CA MET A 43 -7.28 -11.92 -5.74
C MET A 43 -7.75 -10.47 -5.64
N MET A 44 -6.82 -9.56 -5.46
CA MET A 44 -7.09 -8.12 -5.52
C MET A 44 -6.23 -7.49 -6.62
N VAL A 45 -6.86 -6.64 -7.40
CA VAL A 45 -6.19 -5.76 -8.37
C VAL A 45 -6.38 -4.34 -7.90
N MET A 46 -5.29 -3.60 -7.74
CA MET A 46 -5.31 -2.22 -7.27
C MET A 46 -4.62 -1.29 -8.26
N LEU A 47 -5.16 -0.09 -8.39
CA LEU A 47 -4.51 1.04 -9.01
C LEU A 47 -4.28 2.09 -7.92
N LEU A 48 -3.03 2.41 -7.68
CA LEU A 48 -2.60 3.36 -6.67
C LEU A 48 -1.93 4.54 -7.38
N SER A 49 -2.02 5.72 -6.79
CA SER A 49 -1.31 6.90 -7.28
C SER A 49 -0.97 7.82 -6.13
N ASP A 50 0.24 8.36 -6.17
CA ASP A 50 0.72 9.35 -5.22
C ASP A 50 1.08 10.62 -5.97
N TYR A 51 0.54 11.75 -5.53
CA TYR A 51 1.01 13.08 -5.90
C TYR A 51 1.78 13.65 -4.73
N GLN A 52 2.99 14.08 -4.98
CA GLN A 52 3.90 14.62 -3.98
C GLN A 52 4.30 16.04 -4.38
N SER A 53 3.98 17.00 -3.51
CA SER A 53 4.47 18.36 -3.63
C SER A 53 5.84 18.41 -2.97
N ALA A 54 6.90 18.29 -3.79
CA ALA A 54 8.25 18.16 -3.30
C ALA A 54 8.82 19.50 -2.85
N ARG A 55 9.50 19.51 -1.69
CA ARG A 55 10.12 20.72 -1.13
C ARG A 55 11.40 21.12 -1.85
N SER A 56 12.18 20.15 -2.29
CA SER A 56 13.54 20.35 -2.80
C SER A 56 13.68 20.11 -4.31
N THR A 57 12.65 19.57 -4.95
CA THR A 57 12.65 19.23 -6.38
C THR A 57 11.34 19.66 -7.03
N ASN A 58 11.12 19.28 -8.29
CA ASN A 58 9.84 19.44 -8.94
C ASN A 58 8.83 18.44 -8.36
N ASP A 59 7.56 18.81 -8.35
CA ASP A 59 6.47 17.94 -7.94
C ASP A 59 6.53 16.60 -8.67
N PHE A 60 6.10 15.57 -7.98
CA PHE A 60 6.27 14.19 -8.37
C PHE A 60 4.92 13.47 -8.39
N PHE A 61 4.73 12.60 -9.37
CA PHE A 61 3.55 11.75 -9.47
C PHE A 61 3.97 10.31 -9.75
N THR A 62 3.44 9.37 -8.98
CA THR A 62 3.55 7.93 -9.25
C THR A 62 2.20 7.34 -9.53
N GLY A 63 2.17 6.37 -10.44
CA GLY A 63 1.05 5.48 -10.66
C GLY A 63 1.53 4.05 -10.54
N MET A 64 0.86 3.25 -9.72
CA MET A 64 1.19 1.84 -9.49
C MET A 64 -0.01 0.98 -9.83
N SER A 65 0.26 -0.17 -10.44
CA SER A 65 -0.70 -1.27 -10.56
C SER A 65 -0.20 -2.43 -9.71
N MET A 66 -1.07 -2.96 -8.85
CA MET A 66 -0.74 -4.06 -7.96
C MET A 66 -1.74 -5.19 -8.14
N VAL A 67 -1.24 -6.42 -8.09
CA VAL A 67 -2.05 -7.64 -8.00
C VAL A 67 -1.57 -8.43 -6.80
N GLU A 68 -2.48 -8.77 -5.91
CA GLU A 68 -2.22 -9.63 -4.77
C GLU A 68 -3.13 -10.85 -4.78
N TYR A 69 -2.62 -11.98 -4.27
CA TYR A 69 -3.37 -13.22 -4.19
C TYR A 69 -3.13 -13.93 -2.86
N GLY A 70 -4.23 -14.27 -2.17
CA GLY A 70 -4.23 -15.08 -0.97
C GLY A 70 -3.99 -16.57 -1.28
N LEU A 71 -2.74 -17.02 -1.16
CA LEU A 71 -2.34 -18.42 -1.38
C LEU A 71 -2.93 -19.35 -0.34
N THR A 72 -2.95 -18.89 0.90
CA THR A 72 -3.58 -19.57 2.05
C THR A 72 -4.27 -18.52 2.91
N SER A 73 -4.99 -18.92 3.96
CA SER A 73 -5.56 -17.98 4.93
C SER A 73 -4.51 -17.17 5.73
N ARG A 74 -3.22 -17.45 5.55
CA ARG A 74 -2.12 -16.79 6.26
C ARG A 74 -1.00 -16.28 5.37
N TRP A 75 -1.06 -16.57 4.07
CA TRP A 75 0.01 -16.23 3.15
C TRP A 75 -0.55 -15.57 1.89
N THR A 76 -0.09 -14.35 1.63
CA THR A 76 -0.37 -13.58 0.43
C THR A 76 0.94 -13.35 -0.33
N ALA A 77 0.85 -13.36 -1.65
CA ALA A 77 1.90 -12.90 -2.53
C ALA A 77 1.34 -11.84 -3.48
N GLY A 78 2.19 -10.89 -3.85
CA GLY A 78 1.81 -9.78 -4.71
C GLY A 78 2.90 -9.38 -5.68
N PHE A 79 2.47 -8.63 -6.68
CA PHE A 79 3.30 -8.09 -7.74
C PHE A 79 2.83 -6.67 -8.04
N MET A 80 3.78 -5.74 -8.18
CA MET A 80 3.50 -4.35 -8.51
C MET A 80 4.38 -3.86 -9.66
N GLU A 81 3.80 -2.99 -10.47
CA GLU A 81 4.51 -2.21 -11.48
C GLU A 81 4.26 -0.72 -11.26
N GLU A 82 5.31 0.05 -11.40
CA GLU A 82 5.31 1.47 -11.15
C GLU A 82 5.68 2.28 -12.38
N GLY A 83 4.92 3.35 -12.60
CA GLY A 83 5.29 4.43 -13.52
C GLY A 83 5.37 5.74 -12.76
N GLN A 84 6.23 6.62 -13.18
CA GLN A 84 6.43 7.89 -12.50
C GLN A 84 6.60 9.06 -13.46
N LYS A 85 6.25 10.23 -12.97
CA LYS A 85 6.42 11.50 -13.65
C LYS A 85 6.90 12.56 -12.68
N ILE A 86 8.05 13.13 -12.98
CA ILE A 86 8.53 14.36 -12.34
C ILE A 86 8.07 15.52 -13.21
N TYR A 87 7.54 16.59 -12.62
CA TYR A 87 7.04 17.74 -13.36
C TYR A 87 8.18 18.34 -14.21
N GLY A 88 7.89 18.68 -15.47
CA GLY A 88 8.89 19.15 -16.43
C GLY A 88 9.70 18.06 -17.12
N MET A 89 9.55 16.78 -16.73
CA MET A 89 10.23 15.65 -17.35
C MET A 89 9.25 14.69 -18.03
N PRO A 90 9.67 13.86 -19.00
CA PRO A 90 8.84 12.80 -19.56
C PRO A 90 8.44 11.76 -18.50
N THR A 91 7.29 11.11 -18.67
CA THR A 91 6.92 9.93 -17.88
C THR A 91 7.90 8.80 -18.13
N THR A 92 8.29 8.09 -17.08
CA THR A 92 9.19 6.94 -17.17
C THR A 92 8.59 5.73 -16.43
N TYR A 93 9.08 4.55 -16.78
CA TYR A 93 8.82 3.34 -16.03
C TYR A 93 9.63 3.37 -14.74
N GLY A 94 8.98 3.24 -13.59
CA GLY A 94 9.61 3.29 -12.28
C GLY A 94 10.26 1.99 -11.89
N GLY A 95 9.61 0.86 -12.17
CA GLY A 95 10.14 -0.46 -11.87
C GLY A 95 9.09 -1.46 -11.43
N THR A 96 9.57 -2.53 -10.84
CA THR A 96 8.77 -3.69 -10.43
C THR A 96 9.05 -4.03 -8.97
N ARG A 97 8.01 -4.48 -8.27
CA ARG A 97 8.10 -4.99 -6.90
C ARG A 97 7.42 -6.34 -6.80
N ILE A 98 7.98 -7.23 -5.99
CA ILE A 98 7.39 -8.52 -5.66
C ILE A 98 7.34 -8.62 -4.16
N ASN A 99 6.15 -8.80 -3.61
CA ASN A 99 5.96 -8.87 -2.17
C ASN A 99 5.34 -10.20 -1.71
N SER A 100 5.52 -10.46 -0.45
CA SER A 100 4.88 -11.58 0.23
C SER A 100 4.75 -11.29 1.71
N TYR A 101 3.61 -11.64 2.31
CA TYR A 101 3.43 -11.55 3.74
C TYR A 101 2.74 -12.77 4.33
N VAL A 102 3.23 -13.16 5.50
CA VAL A 102 2.82 -14.38 6.19
C VAL A 102 2.43 -14.05 7.63
N ARG A 103 1.18 -14.32 7.98
CA ARG A 103 0.71 -14.26 9.35
C ARG A 103 1.29 -15.43 10.15
N VAL A 104 1.98 -15.11 11.24
CA VAL A 104 2.71 -16.10 12.04
C VAL A 104 1.72 -16.96 12.84
N PHE A 105 0.75 -16.34 13.48
CA PHE A 105 -0.22 -17.06 14.31
C PHE A 105 -1.42 -17.55 13.48
N PRO A 106 -1.84 -18.82 13.66
CA PRO A 106 -2.96 -19.41 12.91
C PRO A 106 -4.33 -18.83 13.31
N HIS A 107 -4.45 -18.32 14.52
CA HIS A 107 -5.66 -17.75 15.10
C HIS A 107 -5.40 -16.34 15.61
N ASP A 108 -6.45 -15.59 15.87
CA ASP A 108 -6.33 -14.25 16.41
C ASP A 108 -5.89 -14.29 17.87
N HIS A 109 -4.99 -13.38 18.19
CA HIS A 109 -4.45 -13.14 19.51
C HIS A 109 -4.67 -11.68 19.90
N LEU A 110 -4.43 -11.37 21.18
CA LEU A 110 -4.44 -9.98 21.66
C LEU A 110 -3.47 -9.10 20.86
N LEU A 111 -2.40 -9.69 20.35
CA LEU A 111 -1.47 -9.05 19.42
C LEU A 111 -1.14 -10.05 18.33
N ASN A 112 -1.53 -9.73 17.11
CA ASN A 112 -1.22 -10.52 15.92
C ASN A 112 0.10 -10.09 15.33
N PHE A 113 0.78 -11.01 14.67
CA PHE A 113 2.09 -10.77 14.06
C PHE A 113 2.13 -11.30 12.63
N THR A 114 2.53 -10.43 11.71
CA THR A 114 2.76 -10.77 10.31
C THR A 114 4.20 -10.38 9.94
N VAL A 115 4.85 -11.20 9.14
CA VAL A 115 6.13 -10.90 8.51
C VAL A 115 5.89 -10.58 7.04
N TYR A 116 6.47 -9.49 6.59
CA TYR A 116 6.45 -9.06 5.19
C TYR A 116 7.85 -9.02 4.62
N GLY A 117 7.97 -9.33 3.33
CA GLY A 117 9.17 -9.12 2.55
C GLY A 117 8.80 -8.64 1.14
N GLU A 118 9.54 -7.65 0.63
CA GLU A 118 9.40 -7.11 -0.71
C GLU A 118 10.76 -6.99 -1.38
N TYR A 119 10.86 -7.51 -2.59
CA TYR A 119 11.97 -7.25 -3.49
C TYR A 119 11.56 -6.15 -4.45
N GLU A 120 12.38 -5.13 -4.55
CA GLU A 120 12.20 -3.99 -5.43
C GLU A 120 13.32 -3.91 -6.46
N ASP A 121 12.96 -3.63 -7.69
CA ASP A 121 13.87 -3.31 -8.79
C ASP A 121 13.37 -2.05 -9.49
N LEU A 122 13.84 -0.90 -8.99
CA LEU A 122 13.35 0.43 -9.35
C LEU A 122 14.41 1.22 -10.11
N ASN A 123 14.01 2.25 -10.82
CA ASN A 123 14.97 3.24 -11.29
C ASN A 123 15.30 4.24 -10.16
N GLY A 124 16.49 4.83 -10.21
CA GLY A 124 16.95 5.72 -9.15
C GLY A 124 16.10 6.97 -8.95
N ALA A 125 15.23 7.33 -9.90
CA ALA A 125 14.30 8.43 -9.71
C ALA A 125 13.18 8.09 -8.70
N SER A 126 13.01 6.83 -8.33
CA SER A 126 12.12 6.42 -7.23
C SER A 126 12.61 6.89 -5.87
N LEU A 127 13.91 7.17 -5.72
CA LEU A 127 14.49 7.77 -4.51
C LEU A 127 13.96 9.19 -4.21
N TYR A 128 13.30 9.82 -5.17
CA TYR A 128 12.62 11.12 -4.95
C TYR A 128 11.21 10.99 -4.38
N LYS A 129 10.75 9.79 -4.11
CA LYS A 129 9.49 9.56 -3.42
C LYS A 129 9.58 9.92 -1.94
N MET A 130 8.41 9.98 -1.32
CA MET A 130 8.29 9.98 0.14
C MET A 130 9.06 8.80 0.73
N GLU A 131 10.06 9.10 1.53
CA GLU A 131 10.91 8.12 2.17
C GLU A 131 10.38 7.79 3.57
N VAL A 132 10.20 6.52 3.84
CA VAL A 132 9.76 6.03 5.16
C VAL A 132 10.86 5.25 5.89
N SER A 133 12.06 5.22 5.33
CA SER A 133 13.25 4.59 5.90
C SER A 133 14.47 5.51 5.79
N GLY A 134 15.53 5.22 6.53
CA GLY A 134 16.81 5.94 6.43
C GLY A 134 16.78 7.38 6.92
N PHE A 135 17.48 8.24 6.22
CA PHE A 135 17.57 9.68 6.47
C PHE A 135 17.00 10.51 5.31
N GLY A 136 16.00 10.11 4.67
CA GLY A 136 15.34 10.73 3.52
C GLY A 136 15.93 12.05 3.01
N GLY A 137 16.13 12.17 1.70
CA GLY A 137 16.64 13.37 1.07
C GLY A 137 18.16 13.44 0.91
N GLU A 138 18.91 12.40 1.24
CA GLU A 138 20.36 12.40 1.13
C GLU A 138 20.88 12.25 -0.31
N ASP A 139 20.15 11.58 -1.19
CA ASP A 139 20.60 11.27 -2.54
C ASP A 139 20.10 12.22 -3.64
N LEU A 140 19.61 13.38 -3.28
CA LEU A 140 19.28 14.43 -4.25
C LEU A 140 20.51 15.10 -4.88
N SER A 141 21.72 14.58 -4.62
CA SER A 141 22.98 15.10 -5.19
C SER A 141 23.16 14.76 -6.66
N GLU A 142 22.53 13.68 -7.16
CA GLU A 142 22.57 13.35 -8.58
C GLU A 142 21.51 14.13 -9.37
N PRO A 143 21.86 14.66 -10.56
CA PRO A 143 20.85 15.22 -11.44
C PRO A 143 19.75 14.19 -11.75
N LEU A 144 18.49 14.56 -11.58
CA LEU A 144 17.30 13.72 -11.87
C LEU A 144 17.39 12.95 -13.19
N ALA A 145 17.99 13.58 -14.21
CA ALA A 145 18.17 12.95 -15.52
C ALA A 145 19.12 11.74 -15.49
N LEU A 146 20.11 11.73 -14.59
CA LEU A 146 21.03 10.61 -14.41
C LEU A 146 20.41 9.52 -13.53
N ALA A 147 19.76 9.90 -12.44
CA ALA A 147 19.06 8.97 -11.55
C ALA A 147 18.05 8.09 -12.28
N ARG A 148 17.37 8.60 -13.31
CA ARG A 148 16.42 7.84 -14.15
C ARG A 148 17.04 6.69 -14.95
N ASN A 149 18.35 6.69 -15.14
CA ASN A 149 19.09 5.67 -15.87
C ASN A 149 19.83 4.69 -14.95
N THR A 150 19.84 4.94 -13.66
CA THR A 150 20.37 4.01 -12.65
C THR A 150 19.30 3.02 -12.23
N ARG A 151 19.71 1.89 -11.67
CA ARG A 151 18.82 0.92 -11.03
C ARG A 151 19.16 0.87 -9.54
N ALA A 152 18.12 0.84 -8.73
CA ALA A 152 18.20 0.60 -7.30
C ALA A 152 17.44 -0.69 -6.99
N ARG A 153 18.14 -1.67 -6.43
CA ARG A 153 17.52 -2.91 -5.96
C ARG A 153 17.57 -2.93 -4.45
N THR A 154 16.41 -3.13 -3.85
CA THR A 154 16.27 -3.18 -2.42
C THR A 154 15.49 -4.43 -1.99
N PHE A 155 15.68 -4.81 -0.74
CA PHE A 155 14.87 -5.82 -0.09
C PHE A 155 14.33 -5.24 1.20
N GLU A 156 13.03 -4.96 1.19
CA GLU A 156 12.31 -4.47 2.37
C GLU A 156 11.78 -5.64 3.19
N GLN A 157 11.87 -5.51 4.49
CA GLN A 157 11.33 -6.44 5.47
C GLN A 157 10.52 -5.67 6.49
N ARG A 158 9.34 -6.20 6.87
CA ARG A 158 8.55 -5.61 7.95
C ARG A 158 8.16 -6.63 8.99
N ALA A 159 8.22 -6.18 10.24
CA ALA A 159 7.58 -6.83 11.38
C ALA A 159 6.28 -6.05 11.68
N ILE A 160 5.14 -6.67 11.40
CA ILE A 160 3.82 -6.05 11.48
C ILE A 160 3.09 -6.57 12.71
N LEU A 161 2.72 -5.68 13.60
CA LEU A 161 1.93 -5.96 14.80
C LEU A 161 0.57 -5.30 14.66
N TYR A 162 -0.51 -6.06 14.84
CA TYR A 162 -1.86 -5.50 14.71
C TYR A 162 -2.87 -6.14 15.64
N HIS A 163 -3.93 -5.39 15.92
CA HIS A 163 -5.08 -5.88 16.67
C HIS A 163 -6.37 -5.20 16.22
N ASP A 164 -7.47 -5.96 16.25
CA ASP A 164 -8.80 -5.47 15.93
C ASP A 164 -9.70 -5.46 17.18
N TRP A 165 -10.24 -4.30 17.54
CA TRP A 165 -11.28 -4.14 18.54
C TRP A 165 -12.62 -3.85 17.87
N GLY A 166 -13.33 -4.91 17.53
CA GLY A 166 -14.56 -4.79 16.74
C GLY A 166 -14.24 -4.20 15.36
N ARG A 167 -14.68 -2.96 15.12
CA ARG A 167 -14.39 -2.26 13.84
C ARG A 167 -13.20 -1.32 13.90
N VAL A 168 -12.49 -1.27 14.99
CA VAL A 168 -11.30 -0.43 15.12
C VAL A 168 -10.07 -1.32 14.99
N ASN A 169 -9.28 -1.06 13.97
CA ASN A 169 -7.98 -1.68 13.76
C ASN A 169 -6.87 -0.76 14.27
N LEU A 170 -5.86 -1.36 14.88
CA LEU A 170 -4.58 -0.73 15.20
C LEU A 170 -3.48 -1.57 14.58
N THR A 171 -2.58 -0.93 13.85
CA THR A 171 -1.38 -1.58 13.29
C THR A 171 -0.13 -0.78 13.61
N PHE A 172 1.00 -1.48 13.69
CA PHE A 172 2.34 -0.93 13.80
C PHE A 172 3.30 -1.81 13.01
N ASP A 173 4.04 -1.19 12.09
CA ASP A 173 5.07 -1.87 11.30
C ASP A 173 6.44 -1.30 11.67
N PHE A 174 7.40 -2.18 11.88
CA PHE A 174 8.80 -1.84 11.87
C PHE A 174 9.38 -2.24 10.52
N ILE A 175 10.03 -1.29 9.85
CA ILE A 175 10.56 -1.43 8.49
C ILE A 175 12.08 -1.54 8.57
N ASN A 176 12.64 -2.49 7.86
CA ASN A 176 14.05 -2.59 7.53
C ASN A 176 14.21 -2.76 6.03
N GLU A 177 14.92 -1.84 5.40
CA GLU A 177 15.23 -1.86 3.99
C GLU A 177 16.72 -2.08 3.79
N THR A 178 17.08 -3.05 2.96
CA THR A 178 18.45 -3.43 2.64
C THR A 178 18.73 -3.13 1.18
N GLY A 179 19.64 -2.21 0.91
CA GLY A 179 20.15 -1.98 -0.44
C GLY A 179 20.94 -3.19 -0.92
N LEU A 180 20.52 -3.77 -2.06
CA LEU A 180 21.22 -4.92 -2.64
C LEU A 180 22.41 -4.49 -3.53
N ASP A 181 22.41 -3.25 -3.97
CA ASP A 181 23.47 -2.64 -4.77
C ASP A 181 24.39 -1.73 -3.93
N THR A 182 23.99 -1.47 -2.68
CA THR A 182 24.71 -0.64 -1.71
C THR A 182 24.98 -1.40 -0.43
N SER A 183 25.74 -0.83 0.47
CA SER A 183 25.96 -1.40 1.80
C SER A 183 25.16 -0.63 2.84
N GLY A 184 24.52 -1.34 3.76
CA GLY A 184 23.77 -0.77 4.86
C GLY A 184 22.30 -1.15 4.84
N ASN A 185 21.64 -0.85 5.94
CA ASN A 185 20.20 -1.00 6.10
C ASN A 185 19.64 0.33 6.56
N ASP A 186 18.47 0.65 6.05
CA ASP A 186 17.66 1.77 6.44
C ASP A 186 16.46 1.28 7.27
N PHE A 187 16.10 2.06 8.26
CA PHE A 187 15.03 1.71 9.19
C PHE A 187 13.92 2.74 9.18
N GLY A 188 12.71 2.27 9.33
CA GLY A 188 11.53 3.09 9.40
C GLY A 188 10.43 2.46 10.24
N TYR A 189 9.33 3.17 10.34
CA TYR A 189 8.12 2.69 10.99
C TYR A 189 6.88 3.25 10.35
N THR A 190 5.79 2.51 10.49
CA THR A 190 4.44 3.03 10.28
C THR A 190 3.55 2.62 11.43
N TRP A 191 2.53 3.40 11.72
CA TRP A 191 1.43 2.97 12.55
C TRP A 191 0.13 3.61 12.09
N GLY A 192 -0.97 2.93 12.35
CA GLY A 192 -2.28 3.42 11.99
C GLY A 192 -3.36 2.99 12.97
N VAL A 193 -4.37 3.84 13.08
CA VAL A 193 -5.64 3.51 13.72
C VAL A 193 -6.75 3.78 12.72
N PHE A 194 -7.56 2.77 12.43
CA PHE A 194 -8.60 2.87 11.42
C PHE A 194 -9.92 2.27 11.90
N ARG A 195 -11.01 2.98 11.67
CA ARG A 195 -12.35 2.48 11.88
C ARG A 195 -12.90 1.94 10.56
N GLN A 196 -13.10 0.65 10.51
CA GLN A 196 -13.70 -0.05 9.37
C GLN A 196 -15.12 0.44 9.09
N PRO A 197 -15.56 0.50 7.82
CA PRO A 197 -16.92 0.82 7.46
C PRO A 197 -17.90 -0.19 8.09
N GLU A 198 -19.17 0.21 8.28
CA GLU A 198 -20.21 -0.70 8.72
C GLU A 198 -20.56 -1.72 7.65
N TYR A 199 -20.56 -1.27 6.42
CA TYR A 199 -20.75 -2.08 5.23
C TYR A 199 -19.41 -2.23 4.51
N SER A 200 -18.83 -3.40 4.56
CA SER A 200 -17.57 -3.75 3.88
C SER A 200 -17.77 -4.52 2.58
N GLY A 201 -19.00 -4.95 2.29
CA GLY A 201 -19.29 -5.85 1.16
C GLY A 201 -19.07 -7.32 1.50
N MET A 202 -18.35 -7.67 2.55
CA MET A 202 -18.04 -9.04 2.92
C MET A 202 -19.17 -9.73 3.67
N GLU A 203 -19.53 -10.94 3.28
CA GLU A 203 -20.24 -11.90 4.15
C GLU A 203 -19.23 -12.57 5.08
N SER A 204 -19.54 -12.56 6.36
CA SER A 204 -18.69 -13.11 7.39
C SER A 204 -18.56 -14.62 7.24
N ASP A 205 -17.43 -15.10 6.78
CA ASP A 205 -17.04 -16.46 7.10
C ASP A 205 -16.58 -16.49 8.57
N LYS A 206 -17.32 -17.25 9.40
CA LYS A 206 -17.18 -17.32 10.88
C LYS A 206 -15.81 -17.81 11.37
N GLY A 207 -14.81 -17.86 10.49
CA GLY A 207 -13.50 -18.43 10.76
C GLY A 207 -12.33 -17.44 10.77
N MET A 208 -12.54 -16.18 10.35
CA MET A 208 -11.49 -15.17 10.40
C MET A 208 -11.81 -14.15 11.48
N GLY A 209 -10.99 -14.17 12.52
CA GLY A 209 -11.16 -13.32 13.68
C GLY A 209 -11.03 -11.84 13.33
N GLY A 210 -11.87 -11.07 13.99
CA GLY A 210 -11.69 -9.62 14.17
C GLY A 210 -12.42 -8.71 13.21
N MET A 211 -12.75 -9.10 12.00
CA MET A 211 -13.47 -8.20 11.08
C MET A 211 -14.91 -8.01 11.51
N ALA A 212 -15.33 -6.77 11.67
CA ALA A 212 -16.69 -6.41 12.04
C ALA A 212 -17.66 -6.83 10.93
N MET A 213 -18.43 -7.83 11.24
CA MET A 213 -19.32 -8.53 10.33
C MET A 213 -20.65 -7.82 10.21
N GLY A 214 -21.05 -7.46 9.01
CA GLY A 214 -22.45 -7.15 8.73
C GLY A 214 -23.33 -8.34 9.10
N LYS A 215 -24.51 -8.09 9.65
CA LYS A 215 -25.47 -9.16 9.96
C LYS A 215 -25.98 -9.77 8.64
N PRO A 216 -26.22 -11.10 8.57
CA PRO A 216 -26.60 -11.80 7.33
C PRO A 216 -27.87 -11.29 6.62
N ASN A 217 -28.59 -10.33 7.19
CA ASN A 217 -29.87 -9.77 6.69
C ASN A 217 -29.84 -8.23 6.55
N GLU A 218 -28.68 -7.58 6.60
CA GLU A 218 -28.65 -6.13 6.38
C GLU A 218 -28.84 -5.83 4.89
N GLN A 219 -29.84 -5.00 4.59
CA GLN A 219 -30.06 -4.48 3.25
C GLN A 219 -28.82 -3.68 2.83
N THR A 220 -28.32 -3.91 1.61
CA THR A 220 -27.21 -3.12 1.05
C THR A 220 -27.52 -1.64 1.20
N PRO A 221 -26.72 -0.87 1.94
CA PRO A 221 -26.99 0.55 2.16
C PRO A 221 -26.92 1.34 0.85
N PRO A 222 -27.61 2.47 0.74
CA PRO A 222 -27.53 3.34 -0.43
C PRO A 222 -26.09 3.64 -0.82
N MET A 223 -25.85 3.92 -2.11
CA MET A 223 -24.49 4.19 -2.59
C MET A 223 -23.85 5.39 -1.87
N LEU A 224 -24.61 6.41 -1.53
CA LEU A 224 -24.15 7.55 -0.71
C LEU A 224 -24.58 7.32 0.75
N SER A 225 -23.81 6.51 1.50
CA SER A 225 -24.09 6.19 2.90
C SER A 225 -22.81 6.26 3.73
N LEU A 226 -22.89 6.85 4.91
CA LEU A 226 -21.80 6.84 5.88
C LEU A 226 -21.44 5.43 6.38
N GLN A 227 -22.35 4.47 6.25
CA GLN A 227 -22.07 3.07 6.59
C GLN A 227 -20.98 2.45 5.70
N ARG A 228 -20.74 3.03 4.51
CA ARG A 228 -19.71 2.62 3.55
C ARG A 228 -18.36 3.32 3.77
N LEU A 229 -18.32 4.29 4.68
CA LEU A 229 -17.12 5.08 4.96
C LEU A 229 -16.33 4.47 6.11
N GLY A 230 -15.08 4.11 5.83
CA GLY A 230 -14.05 3.87 6.81
C GLY A 230 -13.17 5.09 6.94
N TYR A 231 -12.60 5.32 8.11
CA TYR A 231 -11.73 6.45 8.36
C TYR A 231 -10.72 6.18 9.48
N GLY A 232 -9.60 6.82 9.39
CA GLY A 232 -8.53 6.65 10.37
C GLY A 232 -7.44 7.69 10.26
N ILE A 233 -6.33 7.39 10.86
CA ILE A 233 -5.10 8.17 10.79
C ILE A 233 -3.94 7.20 10.59
N GLU A 234 -3.00 7.59 9.75
CA GLU A 234 -1.74 6.89 9.53
C GLU A 234 -0.58 7.84 9.81
N MET A 235 0.48 7.33 10.45
CA MET A 235 1.73 8.05 10.63
C MET A 235 2.88 7.14 10.22
N MET A 236 3.86 7.71 9.53
CA MET A 236 5.00 6.98 9.03
C MET A 236 6.25 7.85 9.06
N GLY A 237 7.41 7.20 9.12
CA GLY A 237 8.66 7.95 9.07
C GLY A 237 9.90 7.10 9.26
N ALA A 238 11.02 7.75 9.00
CA ALA A 238 12.33 7.18 9.05
C ALA A 238 12.88 7.10 10.48
N LEU A 239 13.72 6.08 10.73
CA LEU A 239 14.44 5.84 11.99
C LEU A 239 15.97 5.82 11.82
N GLY A 240 16.45 6.24 10.65
CA GLY A 240 17.88 6.26 10.34
C GLY A 240 18.38 4.96 9.74
N ASP A 241 19.69 4.80 9.75
CA ASP A 241 20.41 3.69 9.13
C ASP A 241 21.15 2.82 10.16
N THR A 242 21.91 1.86 9.67
CA THR A 242 22.77 0.97 10.49
C THR A 242 23.80 1.72 11.35
N ASN A 243 24.25 2.91 10.92
CA ASN A 243 25.26 3.69 11.61
C ASN A 243 24.65 4.64 12.63
N GLN A 244 23.43 5.14 12.37
CA GLN A 244 22.74 6.13 13.19
C GLN A 244 21.26 5.77 13.32
N PHE A 245 20.97 4.74 14.10
CA PHE A 245 19.59 4.34 14.40
C PHE A 245 19.00 5.23 15.50
N GLY A 246 17.79 5.75 15.27
CA GLY A 246 17.05 6.53 16.26
C GLY A 246 16.19 7.64 15.62
N PHE A 247 15.56 8.43 16.48
CA PHE A 247 14.77 9.58 16.09
C PHE A 247 15.65 10.83 15.97
N TYR A 248 15.86 11.32 14.73
CA TYR A 248 16.57 12.54 14.41
C TYR A 248 15.67 13.49 13.63
N TRP A 249 14.69 14.07 14.34
CA TRP A 249 13.57 14.84 13.78
C TRP A 249 13.97 15.86 12.69
N GLN A 250 15.14 16.47 12.79
CA GLN A 250 15.61 17.47 11.83
C GLN A 250 16.17 16.89 10.53
N ARG A 251 16.46 15.60 10.50
CA ARG A 251 17.15 14.91 9.40
C ARG A 251 16.32 13.79 8.77
N GLN A 252 15.19 13.47 9.34
CA GLN A 252 14.35 12.35 8.93
C GLN A 252 13.01 12.84 8.43
N GLN A 253 12.53 12.21 7.38
CA GLN A 253 11.17 12.43 6.93
C GLN A 253 10.18 11.78 7.88
N GLN A 254 9.16 12.54 8.25
CA GLN A 254 8.06 12.10 9.11
C GLN A 254 6.75 12.64 8.55
N TYR A 255 5.74 11.81 8.46
CA TYR A 255 4.47 12.14 7.85
C TYR A 255 3.30 11.69 8.71
N VAL A 256 2.18 12.40 8.59
CA VAL A 256 0.91 12.01 9.18
C VAL A 256 -0.23 12.43 8.26
N GLY A 257 -1.24 11.58 8.13
CA GLY A 257 -2.42 11.88 7.33
C GLY A 257 -3.68 11.18 7.82
N PRO A 258 -4.86 11.78 7.62
CA PRO A 258 -6.12 11.05 7.74
C PRO A 258 -6.28 10.10 6.55
N VAL A 259 -6.71 8.89 6.84
CA VAL A 259 -7.01 7.86 5.84
C VAL A 259 -8.52 7.70 5.73
N PHE A 260 -9.02 7.66 4.51
CA PHE A 260 -10.42 7.40 4.22
C PHE A 260 -10.55 6.26 3.23
N SER A 261 -11.46 5.34 3.48
CA SER A 261 -11.87 4.32 2.53
C SER A 261 -13.37 4.40 2.25
N TYR A 262 -13.78 4.05 1.05
CA TYR A 262 -15.17 4.01 0.67
C TYR A 262 -15.51 2.74 -0.11
N THR A 263 -16.39 1.93 0.43
CA THR A 263 -16.89 0.73 -0.24
C THR A 263 -17.90 1.10 -1.31
N LEU A 264 -17.46 1.18 -2.56
CA LEU A 264 -18.30 1.53 -3.71
C LEU A 264 -19.32 0.44 -4.03
N SER A 265 -18.88 -0.82 -3.98
CA SER A 265 -19.72 -2.00 -4.17
C SER A 265 -19.13 -3.17 -3.38
N LYS A 266 -19.67 -4.37 -3.54
CA LYS A 266 -19.10 -5.59 -2.93
C LYS A 266 -17.64 -5.83 -3.30
N ASN A 267 -17.24 -5.43 -4.51
CA ASN A 267 -15.93 -5.73 -5.07
C ASN A 267 -15.02 -4.51 -5.20
N TRP A 268 -15.57 -3.29 -5.11
CA TRP A 268 -14.84 -2.07 -5.35
C TRP A 268 -14.69 -1.25 -4.09
N THR A 269 -13.47 -0.88 -3.77
CA THR A 269 -13.13 0.04 -2.68
C THR A 269 -12.25 1.16 -3.22
N ALA A 270 -12.51 2.39 -2.81
CA ALA A 270 -11.67 3.56 -3.08
C ALA A 270 -11.03 4.03 -1.78
N HIS A 271 -9.79 4.53 -1.87
CA HIS A 271 -9.03 5.07 -0.75
C HIS A 271 -8.46 6.43 -1.09
N VAL A 272 -8.33 7.27 -0.08
CA VAL A 272 -7.63 8.56 -0.19
C VAL A 272 -6.95 8.91 1.14
N GLU A 273 -5.74 9.41 1.05
CA GLU A 273 -4.93 9.85 2.18
C GLU A 273 -4.18 11.14 1.82
N PRO A 274 -4.63 12.31 2.26
CA PRO A 274 -3.85 13.53 2.24
C PRO A 274 -2.86 13.53 3.42
N THR A 275 -1.60 13.28 3.14
CA THR A 275 -0.52 13.17 4.14
C THR A 275 0.29 14.46 4.18
N SER A 276 0.58 14.95 5.39
CA SER A 276 1.39 16.14 5.61
C SER A 276 2.75 15.78 6.21
N GLY A 277 3.81 16.39 5.70
CA GLY A 277 5.13 16.29 6.27
C GLY A 277 5.26 17.08 7.58
N LEU A 278 5.84 16.45 8.59
CA LEU A 278 5.98 17.00 9.94
C LEU A 278 7.34 17.66 10.18
N THR A 279 8.33 17.38 9.34
CA THR A 279 9.70 17.86 9.51
C THR A 279 10.12 18.80 8.38
N ALA A 280 11.25 19.50 8.56
CA ALA A 280 11.77 20.40 7.54
C ALA A 280 12.28 19.66 6.28
N VAL A 281 12.60 18.37 6.42
CA VAL A 281 13.07 17.51 5.31
C VAL A 281 11.94 16.69 4.68
N SER A 282 10.77 16.65 5.31
CA SER A 282 9.58 16.02 4.72
C SER A 282 8.95 16.92 3.66
N ASP A 283 8.36 16.33 2.65
CA ASP A 283 7.58 17.08 1.67
C ASP A 283 6.28 17.62 2.30
N PRO A 284 5.85 18.83 1.91
CA PRO A 284 4.71 19.48 2.57
C PRO A 284 3.41 18.69 2.46
N LEU A 285 3.20 18.05 1.31
CA LEU A 285 1.96 17.32 1.02
C LEU A 285 2.25 16.12 0.13
N VAL A 286 1.73 14.97 0.53
CA VAL A 286 1.60 13.78 -0.31
C VAL A 286 0.12 13.41 -0.35
N LEU A 287 -0.49 13.45 -1.53
CA LEU A 287 -1.86 13.00 -1.73
C LEU A 287 -1.84 11.60 -2.33
N ARG A 288 -2.31 10.64 -1.59
CA ARG A 288 -2.35 9.24 -1.97
C ARG A 288 -3.78 8.82 -2.31
N MET A 289 -3.96 8.12 -3.40
CA MET A 289 -5.26 7.66 -3.87
C MET A 289 -5.17 6.23 -4.37
N GLY A 290 -6.21 5.46 -4.14
CA GLY A 290 -6.27 4.07 -4.57
C GLY A 290 -7.68 3.63 -4.93
N ILE A 291 -7.77 2.70 -5.87
CA ILE A 291 -8.99 1.96 -6.16
C ILE A 291 -8.64 0.49 -6.30
N GLY A 292 -9.35 -0.34 -5.56
CA GLY A 292 -9.17 -1.79 -5.55
C GLY A 292 -10.40 -2.52 -6.03
N TYR A 293 -10.15 -3.63 -6.73
CA TYR A 293 -11.17 -4.60 -7.15
C TYR A 293 -10.78 -5.98 -6.67
N SER A 294 -11.61 -6.63 -5.88
CA SER A 294 -11.33 -7.98 -5.39
C SER A 294 -12.20 -9.04 -6.06
N ILE A 295 -11.61 -10.24 -6.17
CA ILE A 295 -12.19 -11.44 -6.78
C ILE A 295 -12.00 -12.57 -5.80
N ASP A 296 -13.10 -13.07 -5.22
CA ASP A 296 -13.08 -14.23 -4.33
C ASP A 296 -13.27 -15.54 -5.12
N HIS A 297 -12.77 -16.63 -4.55
CA HIS A 297 -12.91 -17.97 -5.11
C HIS A 297 -12.45 -18.11 -6.57
N LEU A 298 -11.30 -17.49 -6.89
CA LEU A 298 -10.78 -17.44 -8.25
C LEU A 298 -10.53 -18.85 -8.84
N LEU A 299 -9.98 -19.77 -8.03
CA LEU A 299 -9.61 -21.12 -8.45
C LEU A 299 -10.62 -22.19 -8.05
N HIS A 300 -11.44 -21.94 -7.03
CA HIS A 300 -12.40 -22.90 -6.47
C HIS A 300 -13.83 -22.43 -6.68
N ARG A 301 -14.24 -22.21 -7.93
CA ARG A 301 -15.66 -22.00 -8.25
C ARG A 301 -16.45 -23.24 -7.82
N ARG A 302 -17.24 -23.11 -6.77
CA ARG A 302 -18.26 -24.09 -6.39
C ARG A 302 -19.45 -24.03 -7.33
#